data_07ee870ec6436ed85bcf2d09536a3b9f
#
_entry.id   07ee870ec6436ed85bcf2d09536a3b9f
#
_cell.length_a   1.000
_cell.length_b   1.000
_cell.length_c   1.000
_cell.angle_alpha   90.00
_cell.angle_beta   90.00
_cell.angle_gamma   90.00
#
_symmetry.space_group_name_H-M   'P 1'
#
loop_
_entity.id
_entity.type
_entity.pdbx_description
1 polymer ?
#
loop_
_entity_poly.entity_id
_entity_poly.type
_entity_poly.pdbx_seq_one_letter_code
_entity_poly.pdbx_strand_id
1 'polypeptide(L)'
;MPQRTLTSALLAICIVYTLLKYGQKSKRTKKVSKSDERVLILGASTLDGLGAEFLRQYLERGARQIVIVGRRKQALDHVRDTMLKRTEGRGERHPHAQVYVVPTELTDTEGVIKLRDFVMKNLHGLDTLHIVFGVTSILPILGMANVDPYNVNASGQATDFLHASREGLDQIAQTVQHSSDGNLKGTAIVLGAMLPILQTTSANPAVITIGSVAGLIPAPTRAVYCASKSSQHYLIRSVELECEAQAGTPVPGSDMRRTRVNFLLVAPGPIKNSFVATYAVDATTGPRDNRERALEVPDVVQGTLRRVDGEQWGILVIPSHAFVGSLLAQFNATYVPVLLQSRSLNERLTFSRRSWVGRMAHNMYRY
;
A
#
# COMPACT_ATOMS: atom_id res chain seq x y z
N MET A 1 41.02 16.60 -11.31
CA MET A 1 40.22 17.68 -10.73
C MET A 1 38.90 18.00 -11.43
N PRO A 2 38.67 17.77 -12.76
CA PRO A 2 37.40 18.14 -13.40
C PRO A 2 36.17 17.28 -13.04
N GLN A 3 36.34 16.04 -12.61
CA GLN A 3 35.19 15.16 -12.27
C GLN A 3 34.41 15.58 -11.01
N ARG A 4 35.07 16.15 -10.00
CA ARG A 4 34.39 16.62 -8.76
C ARG A 4 33.52 17.87 -9.00
N THR A 5 33.92 18.74 -9.91
CA THR A 5 33.15 19.94 -10.28
C THR A 5 31.92 19.60 -11.10
N LEU A 6 31.99 18.59 -11.97
CA LEU A 6 30.84 18.13 -12.78
C LEU A 6 29.76 17.45 -11.92
N THR A 7 30.16 16.60 -10.97
CA THR A 7 29.22 15.96 -10.03
C THR A 7 28.54 16.96 -9.10
N SER A 8 29.29 17.97 -8.62
CA SER A 8 28.73 19.04 -7.77
C SER A 8 27.74 19.92 -8.55
N ALA A 9 28.04 20.23 -9.82
CA ALA A 9 27.14 20.99 -10.69
C ALA A 9 25.86 20.22 -11.02
N LEU A 10 25.94 18.94 -11.32
CA LEU A 10 24.77 18.08 -11.54
C LEU A 10 23.90 17.95 -10.28
N LEU A 11 24.51 17.81 -9.12
CA LEU A 11 23.79 17.76 -7.84
C LEU A 11 23.08 19.09 -7.56
N ALA A 12 23.75 20.23 -7.79
CA ALA A 12 23.15 21.55 -7.64
C ALA A 12 21.99 21.77 -8.63
N ILE A 13 22.13 21.36 -9.88
CA ILE A 13 21.05 21.41 -10.89
C ILE A 13 19.86 20.54 -10.46
N CYS A 14 20.09 19.32 -9.97
CA CYS A 14 19.04 18.47 -9.44
C CYS A 14 18.34 19.07 -8.23
N ILE A 15 19.08 19.71 -7.32
CA ILE A 15 18.50 20.40 -6.15
C ILE A 15 17.68 21.60 -6.59
N VAL A 16 18.22 22.46 -7.47
CA VAL A 16 17.50 23.64 -8.01
C VAL A 16 16.26 23.21 -8.78
N TYR A 17 16.36 22.19 -9.65
CA TYR A 17 15.22 21.63 -10.37
C TYR A 17 14.15 21.09 -9.41
N THR A 18 14.58 20.39 -8.37
CA THR A 18 13.68 19.87 -7.33
C THR A 18 12.98 21.01 -6.58
N LEU A 19 13.72 22.04 -6.15
CA LEU A 19 13.19 23.22 -5.48
C LEU A 19 12.21 24.00 -6.37
N LEU A 20 12.53 24.20 -7.64
CA LEU A 20 11.65 24.87 -8.61
C LEU A 20 10.38 24.05 -8.88
N LYS A 21 10.51 22.72 -9.01
CA LYS A 21 9.38 21.82 -9.23
C LYS A 21 8.44 21.76 -8.03
N TYR A 22 8.95 21.85 -6.81
CA TYR A 22 8.15 21.78 -5.58
C TYR A 22 7.70 23.16 -5.06
N GLY A 23 8.36 24.26 -5.45
CA GLY A 23 8.04 25.61 -4.96
C GLY A 23 6.83 26.28 -5.62
N GLN A 24 6.40 25.81 -6.80
CA GLN A 24 5.35 26.49 -7.61
C GLN A 24 4.01 25.77 -7.68
N LYS A 25 3.83 24.61 -7.02
CA LYS A 25 2.57 23.87 -7.12
C LYS A 25 1.46 24.51 -6.28
N SER A 26 0.34 24.82 -6.93
CA SER A 26 -0.89 25.16 -6.23
C SER A 26 -1.31 23.97 -5.36
N LYS A 27 -1.62 24.21 -4.09
CA LYS A 27 -2.12 23.15 -3.20
C LYS A 27 -3.37 22.52 -3.79
N ARG A 28 -3.51 21.18 -3.73
CA ARG A 28 -4.68 20.44 -4.21
C ARG A 28 -5.98 21.00 -3.66
N THR A 29 -5.97 21.46 -2.42
CA THR A 29 -7.10 22.09 -1.72
C THR A 29 -7.65 23.33 -2.41
N LYS A 30 -6.93 23.95 -3.35
CA LYS A 30 -7.46 25.05 -4.19
C LYS A 30 -8.33 24.56 -5.34
N LYS A 31 -8.20 23.30 -5.76
CA LYS A 31 -8.95 22.69 -6.86
C LYS A 31 -10.09 21.79 -6.36
N VAL A 32 -9.85 21.09 -5.25
CA VAL A 32 -10.83 20.25 -4.55
C VAL A 32 -10.81 20.69 -3.10
N SER A 33 -11.91 21.37 -2.65
CA SER A 33 -12.00 21.81 -1.26
C SER A 33 -12.14 20.59 -0.34
N LYS A 34 -11.60 20.67 0.87
CA LYS A 34 -11.67 19.57 1.83
C LYS A 34 -13.10 19.17 2.19
N SER A 35 -14.02 20.16 2.22
CA SER A 35 -15.43 19.93 2.56
C SER A 35 -16.19 19.25 1.41
N ASP A 36 -15.82 19.49 0.17
CA ASP A 36 -16.52 18.99 -1.01
C ASP A 36 -15.84 17.76 -1.62
N GLU A 37 -14.70 17.32 -1.04
CA GLU A 37 -13.96 16.16 -1.48
C GLU A 37 -14.80 14.88 -1.31
N ARG A 38 -15.05 14.19 -2.42
CA ARG A 38 -15.76 12.90 -2.46
C ARG A 38 -14.73 11.79 -2.30
N VAL A 39 -14.82 11.05 -1.20
CA VAL A 39 -13.77 10.10 -0.77
C VAL A 39 -14.31 8.69 -0.74
N LEU A 40 -13.57 7.76 -1.34
CA LEU A 40 -13.81 6.32 -1.30
C LEU A 40 -12.64 5.62 -0.60
N ILE A 41 -12.91 4.94 0.53
CA ILE A 41 -11.90 4.23 1.33
C ILE A 41 -12.19 2.74 1.30
N LEU A 42 -11.34 2.00 0.60
CA LEU A 42 -11.42 0.55 0.46
C LEU A 42 -10.55 -0.14 1.50
N GLY A 43 -11.14 -0.92 2.39
CA GLY A 43 -10.43 -1.61 3.49
C GLY A 43 -10.53 -0.88 4.83
N ALA A 44 -11.75 -0.57 5.29
CA ALA A 44 -12.01 0.17 6.52
C ALA A 44 -12.65 -0.68 7.63
N SER A 45 -12.57 -2.02 7.60
CA SER A 45 -13.31 -2.88 8.54
C SER A 45 -12.64 -3.09 9.91
N THR A 46 -11.52 -2.39 10.22
CA THR A 46 -10.75 -2.61 11.44
C THR A 46 -10.47 -1.27 12.12
N LEU A 47 -10.83 -1.14 13.41
CA LEU A 47 -10.73 0.13 14.16
C LEU A 47 -9.30 0.66 14.30
N ASP A 48 -8.32 -0.23 14.45
CA ASP A 48 -6.89 0.09 14.53
C ASP A 48 -6.22 0.11 13.15
N GLY A 49 -7.02 0.01 12.07
CA GLY A 49 -6.53 -0.01 10.70
C GLY A 49 -6.39 1.37 10.08
N LEU A 50 -5.56 1.45 9.04
CA LEU A 50 -5.36 2.69 8.27
C LEU A 50 -6.66 3.23 7.68
N GLY A 51 -7.59 2.36 7.21
CA GLY A 51 -8.85 2.79 6.62
C GLY A 51 -9.76 3.52 7.60
N ALA A 52 -9.85 3.06 8.85
CA ALA A 52 -10.59 3.73 9.92
C ALA A 52 -9.93 5.06 10.30
N GLU A 53 -8.61 5.12 10.32
CA GLU A 53 -7.87 6.34 10.61
C GLU A 53 -7.97 7.36 9.47
N PHE A 54 -7.99 6.94 8.20
CA PHE A 54 -8.32 7.83 7.08
C PHE A 54 -9.71 8.44 7.26
N LEU A 55 -10.73 7.61 7.59
CA LEU A 55 -12.07 8.12 7.87
C LEU A 55 -12.05 9.18 8.98
N ARG A 56 -11.37 8.91 10.11
CA ARG A 56 -11.26 9.86 11.23
C ARG A 56 -10.65 11.20 10.78
N GLN A 57 -9.51 11.15 10.07
CA GLN A 57 -8.83 12.37 9.64
C GLN A 57 -9.59 13.13 8.55
N TYR A 58 -10.32 12.45 7.66
CA TYR A 58 -11.21 13.11 6.71
C TYR A 58 -12.38 13.81 7.40
N LEU A 59 -12.98 13.19 8.40
CA LEU A 59 -14.03 13.84 9.21
C LEU A 59 -13.50 15.08 9.93
N GLU A 60 -12.34 15.01 10.57
CA GLU A 60 -11.71 16.16 11.24
C GLU A 60 -11.30 17.28 10.29
N ARG A 61 -11.10 16.97 9.00
CA ARG A 61 -10.79 17.94 7.94
C ARG A 61 -12.05 18.58 7.32
N GLY A 62 -13.23 18.17 7.75
CA GLY A 62 -14.50 18.71 7.29
C GLY A 62 -15.08 18.02 6.05
N ALA A 63 -14.56 16.88 5.61
CA ALA A 63 -15.12 16.15 4.47
C ALA A 63 -16.57 15.72 4.73
N ARG A 64 -17.44 15.98 3.75
CA ARG A 64 -18.89 15.75 3.88
C ARG A 64 -19.37 14.45 3.26
N GLN A 65 -18.65 13.90 2.30
CA GLN A 65 -19.08 12.74 1.50
C GLN A 65 -17.99 11.67 1.50
N ILE A 66 -18.17 10.64 2.33
CA ILE A 66 -17.19 9.55 2.48
C ILE A 66 -17.91 8.21 2.32
N VAL A 67 -17.36 7.34 1.49
CA VAL A 67 -17.77 5.92 1.39
C VAL A 67 -16.68 5.05 1.99
N ILE A 68 -17.04 4.19 2.92
CA ILE A 68 -16.16 3.17 3.49
C ILE A 68 -16.59 1.77 3.06
N VAL A 69 -15.60 0.97 2.66
CA VAL A 69 -15.82 -0.33 2.04
C VAL A 69 -15.01 -1.42 2.72
N GLY A 70 -15.57 -2.60 2.79
CA GLY A 70 -14.98 -3.83 3.27
C GLY A 70 -16.01 -4.94 3.21
N ARG A 71 -15.64 -6.17 3.57
CA ARG A 71 -16.52 -7.33 3.44
C ARG A 71 -17.59 -7.42 4.54
N ARG A 72 -17.25 -7.00 5.76
CA ARG A 72 -18.05 -7.21 6.96
C ARG A 72 -18.86 -5.96 7.30
N LYS A 73 -20.18 -5.97 6.99
CA LYS A 73 -21.07 -4.83 7.25
C LYS A 73 -21.04 -4.36 8.70
N GLN A 74 -21.20 -5.26 9.66
CA GLN A 74 -21.23 -4.90 11.09
C GLN A 74 -19.92 -4.23 11.55
N ALA A 75 -18.76 -4.71 11.06
CA ALA A 75 -17.47 -4.10 11.37
C ALA A 75 -17.34 -2.69 10.77
N LEU A 76 -17.85 -2.46 9.56
CA LEU A 76 -17.88 -1.14 8.93
C LEU A 76 -18.82 -0.18 9.67
N ASP A 77 -20.03 -0.65 10.05
CA ASP A 77 -20.97 0.16 10.85
C ASP A 77 -20.32 0.56 12.19
N HIS A 78 -19.66 -0.37 12.86
CA HIS A 78 -18.95 -0.10 14.11
C HIS A 78 -17.80 0.91 13.93
N VAL A 79 -17.04 0.82 12.85
CA VAL A 79 -15.99 1.81 12.51
C VAL A 79 -16.61 3.17 12.26
N ARG A 80 -17.65 3.25 11.41
CA ARG A 80 -18.36 4.52 11.12
C ARG A 80 -18.82 5.18 12.42
N ASP A 81 -19.58 4.48 13.24
CA ASP A 81 -20.22 5.04 14.45
C ASP A 81 -19.16 5.45 15.47
N THR A 82 -18.08 4.66 15.60
CA THR A 82 -16.97 4.99 16.50
C THR A 82 -16.23 6.24 16.02
N MET A 83 -15.95 6.38 14.72
CA MET A 83 -15.22 7.54 14.19
C MET A 83 -16.08 8.80 14.19
N LEU A 84 -17.36 8.67 13.90
CA LEU A 84 -18.32 9.80 14.06
C LEU A 84 -18.34 10.31 15.49
N LYS A 85 -18.41 9.43 16.49
CA LYS A 85 -18.37 9.81 17.90
C LYS A 85 -17.03 10.42 18.32
N ARG A 86 -15.90 9.84 17.89
CA ARG A 86 -14.55 10.32 18.24
C ARG A 86 -14.22 11.70 17.68
N THR A 87 -14.82 12.06 16.55
CA THR A 87 -14.58 13.35 15.88
C THR A 87 -15.59 14.41 16.23
N GLU A 88 -16.58 14.10 17.06
CA GLU A 88 -17.58 15.06 17.51
C GLU A 88 -16.92 16.25 18.24
N GLY A 89 -17.20 17.49 17.76
CA GLY A 89 -16.60 18.71 18.30
C GLY A 89 -15.10 18.87 18.03
N ARG A 90 -14.50 18.06 17.13
CA ARG A 90 -13.05 18.12 16.82
C ARG A 90 -12.79 18.63 15.41
N GLY A 91 -11.71 19.42 15.28
CA GLY A 91 -11.25 19.93 14.00
C GLY A 91 -12.29 20.77 13.26
N GLU A 92 -12.31 20.64 11.93
CA GLU A 92 -13.26 21.33 11.03
C GLU A 92 -14.44 20.41 10.68
N ARG A 93 -14.77 19.42 11.53
CA ARG A 93 -15.81 18.43 11.23
C ARG A 93 -17.14 19.09 10.85
N HIS A 94 -17.64 18.70 9.67
CA HIS A 94 -18.93 19.19 9.20
C HIS A 94 -20.08 18.47 9.93
N PRO A 95 -21.08 19.19 10.49
CA PRO A 95 -22.18 18.58 11.25
C PRO A 95 -23.03 17.61 10.43
N HIS A 96 -23.10 17.80 9.11
CA HIS A 96 -23.85 16.95 8.18
C HIS A 96 -22.94 16.05 7.34
N ALA A 97 -21.79 15.62 7.88
CA ALA A 97 -20.92 14.65 7.19
C ALA A 97 -21.65 13.31 6.99
N GLN A 98 -21.75 12.87 5.75
CA GLN A 98 -22.36 11.60 5.37
C GLN A 98 -21.28 10.54 5.19
N VAL A 99 -21.34 9.47 5.98
CA VAL A 99 -20.47 8.31 5.88
C VAL A 99 -21.29 7.11 5.46
N TYR A 100 -21.15 6.73 4.19
CA TYR A 100 -21.82 5.56 3.63
C TYR A 100 -21.03 4.29 3.90
N VAL A 101 -21.73 3.24 4.28
CA VAL A 101 -21.17 1.89 4.49
C VAL A 101 -21.61 1.00 3.35
N VAL A 102 -20.65 0.51 2.56
CA VAL A 102 -20.92 -0.36 1.41
C VAL A 102 -20.13 -1.67 1.55
N PRO A 103 -20.79 -2.74 2.03
CA PRO A 103 -20.16 -4.05 2.11
C PRO A 103 -19.89 -4.61 0.70
N THR A 104 -18.60 -4.88 0.40
CA THR A 104 -18.21 -5.35 -0.93
C THR A 104 -17.02 -6.30 -0.82
N GLU A 105 -17.09 -7.42 -1.55
CA GLU A 105 -15.91 -8.23 -1.87
C GLU A 105 -15.23 -7.66 -3.10
N LEU A 106 -14.02 -7.10 -2.89
CA LEU A 106 -13.31 -6.33 -3.92
C LEU A 106 -12.63 -7.21 -4.98
N THR A 107 -12.65 -8.52 -4.81
CA THR A 107 -12.19 -9.51 -5.80
C THR A 107 -13.33 -10.04 -6.67
N ASP A 108 -14.58 -9.63 -6.38
CA ASP A 108 -15.78 -9.93 -7.13
C ASP A 108 -16.14 -8.76 -8.06
N THR A 109 -16.17 -9.05 -9.36
CA THR A 109 -16.45 -8.04 -10.39
C THR A 109 -17.84 -7.43 -10.25
N GLU A 110 -18.86 -8.25 -9.97
CA GLU A 110 -20.24 -7.77 -9.80
C GLU A 110 -20.38 -6.86 -8.56
N GLY A 111 -19.71 -7.24 -7.46
CA GLY A 111 -19.65 -6.40 -6.26
C GLY A 111 -19.01 -5.05 -6.51
N VAL A 112 -17.94 -5.00 -7.30
CA VAL A 112 -17.26 -3.74 -7.65
C VAL A 112 -18.08 -2.90 -8.63
N ILE A 113 -18.84 -3.51 -9.55
CA ILE A 113 -19.79 -2.81 -10.42
C ILE A 113 -20.88 -2.12 -9.57
N LYS A 114 -21.48 -2.84 -8.62
CA LYS A 114 -22.49 -2.28 -7.70
C LYS A 114 -21.91 -1.14 -6.85
N LEU A 115 -20.67 -1.26 -6.38
CA LEU A 115 -19.97 -0.20 -5.67
C LEU A 115 -19.77 1.03 -6.55
N ARG A 116 -19.33 0.85 -7.81
CA ARG A 116 -19.18 1.93 -8.80
C ARG A 116 -20.49 2.70 -8.99
N ASP A 117 -21.58 1.96 -9.21
CA ASP A 117 -22.91 2.55 -9.45
C ASP A 117 -23.42 3.25 -8.19
N PHE A 118 -23.13 2.70 -7.00
CA PHE A 118 -23.43 3.36 -5.72
C PHE A 118 -22.70 4.70 -5.60
N VAL A 119 -21.39 4.75 -5.91
CA VAL A 119 -20.58 5.98 -5.88
C VAL A 119 -21.18 7.04 -6.83
N MET A 120 -21.49 6.65 -8.06
CA MET A 120 -22.09 7.57 -9.02
C MET A 120 -23.45 8.08 -8.58
N LYS A 121 -24.32 7.22 -8.04
CA LYS A 121 -25.67 7.58 -7.59
C LYS A 121 -25.67 8.51 -6.37
N ASN A 122 -24.77 8.28 -5.40
CA ASN A 122 -24.84 8.96 -4.10
C ASN A 122 -23.83 10.12 -3.96
N LEU A 123 -22.66 10.01 -4.61
CA LEU A 123 -21.64 11.05 -4.57
C LEU A 123 -21.58 11.90 -5.86
N HIS A 124 -22.25 11.46 -6.94
CA HIS A 124 -22.19 12.09 -8.27
C HIS A 124 -20.77 12.26 -8.82
N GLY A 125 -19.87 11.36 -8.44
CA GLY A 125 -18.48 11.36 -8.86
C GLY A 125 -17.51 10.97 -7.74
N LEU A 126 -16.21 11.09 -8.00
CA LEU A 126 -15.15 10.70 -7.08
C LEU A 126 -13.92 11.59 -7.24
N ASP A 127 -13.38 12.10 -6.13
CA ASP A 127 -12.15 12.90 -6.12
C ASP A 127 -10.95 12.13 -5.58
N THR A 128 -11.16 11.24 -4.61
CA THR A 128 -10.07 10.52 -3.96
C THR A 128 -10.44 9.07 -3.70
N LEU A 129 -9.62 8.18 -4.23
CA LEU A 129 -9.70 6.74 -4.02
C LEU A 129 -8.54 6.28 -3.11
N HIS A 130 -8.87 5.70 -1.97
CA HIS A 130 -7.92 5.02 -1.09
C HIS A 130 -8.01 3.50 -1.24
N ILE A 131 -6.96 2.87 -1.72
CA ILE A 131 -6.78 1.42 -1.79
C ILE A 131 -5.96 1.00 -0.57
N VAL A 132 -6.66 0.65 0.52
CA VAL A 132 -6.06 0.33 1.82
C VAL A 132 -6.14 -1.17 2.12
N PHE A 133 -7.04 -1.89 1.44
CA PHE A 133 -7.20 -3.33 1.62
C PHE A 133 -5.98 -4.12 1.15
N GLY A 134 -5.85 -5.31 1.67
CA GLY A 134 -4.80 -6.26 1.30
C GLY A 134 -4.73 -7.41 2.29
N VAL A 135 -3.93 -8.39 1.94
CA VAL A 135 -3.64 -9.56 2.78
C VAL A 135 -2.14 -9.74 2.94
N THR A 136 -1.72 -10.54 3.90
CA THR A 136 -0.32 -10.83 4.16
C THR A 136 -0.07 -12.33 4.24
N SER A 137 1.15 -12.76 3.95
CA SER A 137 1.70 -14.08 4.18
C SER A 137 2.91 -13.94 5.09
N ILE A 138 3.10 -14.86 6.01
CA ILE A 138 4.10 -14.77 7.08
C ILE A 138 5.00 -16.00 7.18
N LEU A 139 4.63 -17.09 6.52
CA LEU A 139 5.43 -18.32 6.53
C LEU A 139 6.50 -18.29 5.41
N PRO A 140 7.70 -18.82 5.67
CA PRO A 140 8.69 -19.05 4.64
C PRO A 140 8.23 -20.17 3.68
N ILE A 141 8.66 -20.13 2.42
CA ILE A 141 8.30 -21.13 1.39
C ILE A 141 8.63 -22.56 1.87
N LEU A 142 9.83 -22.75 2.38
CA LEU A 142 10.27 -24.07 2.87
C LEU A 142 9.52 -24.50 4.14
N GLY A 143 9.06 -23.54 4.96
CA GLY A 143 8.20 -23.84 6.11
C GLY A 143 6.82 -24.34 5.70
N MET A 144 6.21 -23.72 4.68
CA MET A 144 4.94 -24.21 4.11
C MET A 144 5.12 -25.58 3.44
N ALA A 145 6.26 -25.81 2.79
CA ALA A 145 6.58 -27.07 2.15
C ALA A 145 6.91 -28.22 3.13
N ASN A 146 6.97 -27.93 4.44
CA ASN A 146 7.33 -28.87 5.50
C ASN A 146 8.76 -29.45 5.40
N VAL A 147 9.69 -28.68 4.80
CA VAL A 147 11.11 -29.06 4.63
C VAL A 147 12.08 -28.05 5.28
N ASP A 148 11.58 -27.10 6.07
CA ASP A 148 12.43 -26.13 6.77
C ASP A 148 12.94 -26.71 8.09
N PRO A 149 14.27 -26.97 8.23
CA PRO A 149 14.84 -27.55 9.43
C PRO A 149 14.74 -26.65 10.68
N TYR A 150 14.45 -25.36 10.49
CA TYR A 150 14.30 -24.39 11.58
C TYR A 150 12.84 -24.16 11.99
N ASN A 151 11.90 -24.67 11.23
CA ASN A 151 10.48 -24.51 11.48
C ASN A 151 9.83 -25.88 11.70
N VAL A 152 10.17 -26.48 12.84
CA VAL A 152 9.60 -27.79 13.27
C VAL A 152 8.10 -27.56 13.46
N ASN A 153 7.27 -28.40 12.85
CA ASN A 153 5.82 -28.39 13.08
C ASN A 153 5.52 -28.65 14.57
N ALA A 154 4.28 -28.39 15.00
CA ALA A 154 3.86 -28.56 16.40
C ALA A 154 4.07 -29.99 16.97
N SER A 155 4.36 -30.97 16.12
CA SER A 155 4.65 -32.36 16.50
C SER A 155 6.15 -32.66 16.65
N GLY A 156 7.05 -31.71 16.36
CA GLY A 156 8.50 -31.91 16.51
C GLY A 156 9.12 -32.84 15.47
N GLN A 157 8.39 -33.23 14.43
CA GLN A 157 8.86 -34.16 13.38
C GLN A 157 8.98 -33.41 12.05
N ALA A 158 10.20 -33.15 11.63
CA ALA A 158 10.50 -32.95 10.22
C ALA A 158 10.63 -34.34 9.59
N THR A 159 9.66 -34.75 8.82
CA THR A 159 9.56 -36.12 8.32
C THR A 159 10.42 -36.38 7.09
N ASP A 160 10.72 -35.37 6.29
CA ASP A 160 11.61 -35.47 5.12
C ASP A 160 12.19 -34.08 4.81
N PHE A 161 13.51 -33.95 4.85
CA PHE A 161 14.19 -32.69 4.51
C PHE A 161 14.50 -32.56 2.99
N LEU A 162 14.27 -33.61 2.22
CA LEU A 162 14.60 -33.66 0.80
C LEU A 162 13.38 -33.49 -0.10
N HIS A 163 12.19 -33.85 0.38
CA HIS A 163 10.98 -33.86 -0.43
C HIS A 163 9.87 -33.05 0.23
N ALA A 164 9.40 -32.04 -0.47
CA ALA A 164 8.22 -31.27 -0.06
C ALA A 164 6.98 -32.18 -0.06
N SER A 165 6.18 -32.11 0.98
CA SER A 165 4.91 -32.84 1.02
C SER A 165 3.89 -32.27 0.00
N ARG A 166 2.97 -33.11 -0.45
CA ARG A 166 1.86 -32.66 -1.31
C ARG A 166 1.06 -31.56 -0.65
N GLU A 167 0.72 -31.72 0.62
CA GLU A 167 -0.03 -30.76 1.43
C GLU A 167 0.72 -29.43 1.54
N GLY A 168 2.04 -29.47 1.70
CA GLY A 168 2.90 -28.28 1.72
C GLY A 168 2.90 -27.52 0.37
N LEU A 169 2.96 -28.25 -0.74
CA LEU A 169 2.89 -27.66 -2.07
C LEU A 169 1.50 -27.07 -2.35
N ASP A 170 0.44 -27.75 -1.94
CA ASP A 170 -0.94 -27.25 -2.04
C ASP A 170 -1.13 -25.98 -1.17
N GLN A 171 -0.55 -25.94 0.04
CA GLN A 171 -0.56 -24.75 0.88
C GLN A 171 0.16 -23.57 0.22
N ILE A 172 1.31 -23.79 -0.41
CA ILE A 172 2.02 -22.75 -1.16
C ILE A 172 1.12 -22.21 -2.30
N ALA A 173 0.52 -23.10 -3.09
CA ALA A 173 -0.34 -22.71 -4.20
C ALA A 173 -1.54 -21.85 -3.72
N GLN A 174 -2.22 -22.27 -2.66
CA GLN A 174 -3.33 -21.54 -2.05
C GLN A 174 -2.89 -20.17 -1.49
N THR A 175 -1.74 -20.12 -0.81
CA THR A 175 -1.19 -18.88 -0.25
C THR A 175 -0.86 -17.88 -1.35
N VAL A 176 -0.26 -18.34 -2.46
CA VAL A 176 0.02 -17.49 -3.64
C VAL A 176 -1.27 -16.99 -4.25
N GLN A 177 -2.28 -17.88 -4.44
CA GLN A 177 -3.59 -17.51 -5.01
C GLN A 177 -4.28 -16.45 -4.15
N HIS A 178 -4.44 -16.66 -2.84
CA HIS A 178 -5.09 -15.72 -1.95
C HIS A 178 -4.35 -14.37 -1.85
N SER A 179 -3.02 -14.41 -1.86
CA SER A 179 -2.21 -13.19 -1.84
C SER A 179 -2.34 -12.40 -3.14
N SER A 180 -2.39 -13.10 -4.28
CA SER A 180 -2.62 -12.49 -5.59
C SER A 180 -4.03 -11.93 -5.71
N ASP A 181 -5.04 -12.69 -5.31
CA ASP A 181 -6.43 -12.23 -5.34
C ASP A 181 -6.61 -10.96 -4.50
N GLY A 182 -6.12 -10.96 -3.25
CA GLY A 182 -6.30 -9.84 -2.33
C GLY A 182 -5.48 -8.60 -2.69
N ASN A 183 -4.23 -8.75 -3.15
CA ASN A 183 -3.34 -7.60 -3.36
C ASN A 183 -3.27 -7.15 -4.83
N LEU A 184 -3.36 -8.05 -5.82
CA LEU A 184 -3.24 -7.70 -7.24
C LEU A 184 -4.59 -7.65 -7.94
N LYS A 185 -5.35 -8.77 -7.98
CA LYS A 185 -6.61 -8.87 -8.71
C LYS A 185 -7.64 -7.85 -8.23
N GLY A 186 -7.89 -7.76 -6.93
CA GLY A 186 -8.82 -6.79 -6.37
C GLY A 186 -8.43 -5.35 -6.67
N THR A 187 -7.13 -5.03 -6.59
CA THR A 187 -6.62 -3.70 -6.97
C THR A 187 -6.88 -3.39 -8.44
N ALA A 188 -6.63 -4.34 -9.35
CA ALA A 188 -6.83 -4.16 -10.78
C ALA A 188 -8.31 -3.93 -11.14
N ILE A 189 -9.22 -4.75 -10.59
CA ILE A 189 -10.67 -4.62 -10.84
C ILE A 189 -11.18 -3.26 -10.36
N VAL A 190 -10.78 -2.84 -9.15
CA VAL A 190 -11.15 -1.54 -8.58
C VAL A 190 -10.65 -0.38 -9.43
N LEU A 191 -9.38 -0.41 -9.86
CA LEU A 191 -8.83 0.63 -10.74
C LEU A 191 -9.61 0.71 -12.04
N GLY A 192 -9.87 -0.43 -12.70
CA GLY A 192 -10.67 -0.48 -13.93
C GLY A 192 -12.06 0.15 -13.78
N ALA A 193 -12.71 -0.08 -12.62
CA ALA A 193 -14.04 0.45 -12.36
C ALA A 193 -14.08 1.95 -11.98
N MET A 194 -13.07 2.44 -11.22
CA MET A 194 -13.11 3.77 -10.62
C MET A 194 -12.32 4.83 -11.40
N LEU A 195 -11.32 4.46 -12.20
CA LEU A 195 -10.54 5.43 -12.97
C LEU A 195 -11.37 6.25 -13.96
N PRO A 196 -12.32 5.67 -14.71
CA PRO A 196 -13.17 6.48 -15.59
C PRO A 196 -13.95 7.56 -14.84
N ILE A 197 -14.45 7.26 -13.64
CA ILE A 197 -15.16 8.25 -12.79
C ILE A 197 -14.20 9.34 -12.35
N LEU A 198 -13.04 8.96 -11.82
CA LEU A 198 -12.01 9.91 -11.38
C LEU A 198 -11.61 10.88 -12.51
N GLN A 199 -11.39 10.34 -13.72
CA GLN A 199 -10.96 11.11 -14.89
C GLN A 199 -12.02 12.08 -15.40
N THR A 200 -13.31 11.80 -15.18
CA THR A 200 -14.41 12.57 -15.79
C THR A 200 -15.18 13.45 -14.80
N THR A 201 -15.06 13.21 -13.50
CA THR A 201 -15.88 13.91 -12.50
C THR A 201 -15.09 14.75 -11.50
N SER A 202 -13.75 14.67 -11.50
CA SER A 202 -12.91 15.42 -10.56
C SER A 202 -12.01 16.43 -11.28
N ALA A 203 -11.86 17.60 -10.68
CA ALA A 203 -10.91 18.63 -11.15
C ALA A 203 -9.45 18.30 -10.80
N ASN A 204 -9.21 17.43 -9.80
CA ASN A 204 -7.87 17.00 -9.40
C ASN A 204 -7.93 15.61 -8.72
N PRO A 205 -8.21 14.56 -9.49
CA PRO A 205 -8.41 13.22 -8.96
C PRO A 205 -7.12 12.62 -8.40
N ALA A 206 -7.26 11.82 -7.33
CA ALA A 206 -6.14 11.15 -6.68
C ALA A 206 -6.44 9.68 -6.37
N VAL A 207 -5.48 8.81 -6.64
CA VAL A 207 -5.45 7.41 -6.20
C VAL A 207 -4.32 7.25 -5.19
N ILE A 208 -4.65 6.82 -3.99
CA ILE A 208 -3.72 6.55 -2.91
C ILE A 208 -3.73 5.04 -2.63
N THR A 209 -2.60 4.37 -2.82
CA THR A 209 -2.48 2.94 -2.57
C THR A 209 -1.54 2.68 -1.40
N ILE A 210 -2.00 1.90 -0.42
CA ILE A 210 -1.16 1.43 0.68
C ILE A 210 -0.45 0.14 0.24
N GLY A 211 0.78 0.32 -0.19
CA GLY A 211 1.72 -0.75 -0.48
C GLY A 211 2.44 -1.27 0.77
N SER A 212 3.73 -1.52 0.64
CA SER A 212 4.62 -1.90 1.74
C SER A 212 6.07 -1.72 1.31
N VAL A 213 6.98 -1.47 2.25
CA VAL A 213 8.43 -1.61 2.02
C VAL A 213 8.77 -3.02 1.52
N ALA A 214 7.98 -4.04 1.88
CA ALA A 214 8.12 -5.41 1.40
C ALA A 214 7.92 -5.55 -0.13
N GLY A 215 7.25 -4.61 -0.77
CA GLY A 215 7.17 -4.53 -2.24
C GLY A 215 8.38 -3.87 -2.91
N LEU A 216 9.29 -3.29 -2.12
CA LEU A 216 10.52 -2.63 -2.60
C LEU A 216 11.79 -3.39 -2.20
N ILE A 217 11.78 -4.06 -1.05
CA ILE A 217 12.91 -4.77 -0.47
C ILE A 217 12.48 -6.20 -0.13
N PRO A 218 13.15 -7.23 -0.66
CA PRO A 218 12.89 -8.61 -0.28
C PRO A 218 13.11 -8.83 1.22
N ALA A 219 12.16 -9.48 1.88
CA ALA A 219 12.23 -9.80 3.30
C ALA A 219 12.26 -11.33 3.52
N PRO A 220 13.18 -11.86 4.34
CA PRO A 220 13.14 -13.26 4.75
C PRO A 220 11.77 -13.61 5.37
N THR A 221 11.33 -14.86 5.18
CA THR A 221 10.04 -15.40 5.66
C THR A 221 8.79 -14.74 5.06
N ARG A 222 8.92 -13.82 4.09
CA ARG A 222 7.84 -13.04 3.50
C ARG A 222 7.78 -13.12 1.98
N ALA A 223 8.32 -14.20 1.39
CA ALA A 223 8.50 -14.30 -0.06
C ALA A 223 7.20 -14.04 -0.84
N VAL A 224 6.09 -14.72 -0.49
CA VAL A 224 4.80 -14.57 -1.16
C VAL A 224 4.22 -13.17 -0.95
N TYR A 225 4.31 -12.63 0.27
CA TYR A 225 3.87 -11.26 0.55
C TYR A 225 4.68 -10.23 -0.23
N CYS A 226 6.01 -10.34 -0.23
CA CYS A 226 6.89 -9.47 -1.01
C CYS A 226 6.53 -9.49 -2.50
N ALA A 227 6.37 -10.68 -3.09
CA ALA A 227 5.98 -10.85 -4.48
C ALA A 227 4.63 -10.20 -4.78
N SER A 228 3.61 -10.42 -3.94
CA SER A 228 2.27 -9.86 -4.13
C SER A 228 2.25 -8.32 -4.00
N LYS A 229 3.03 -7.75 -3.08
CA LYS A 229 3.16 -6.29 -2.94
C LYS A 229 4.01 -5.67 -4.05
N SER A 230 5.05 -6.34 -4.52
CA SER A 230 5.80 -5.90 -5.71
C SER A 230 4.91 -5.85 -6.94
N SER A 231 4.10 -6.89 -7.19
CA SER A 231 3.16 -6.90 -8.32
C SER A 231 2.12 -5.79 -8.21
N GLN A 232 1.58 -5.52 -7.01
CA GLN A 232 0.68 -4.38 -6.77
C GLN A 232 1.37 -3.04 -7.08
N HIS A 233 2.63 -2.85 -6.65
CA HIS A 233 3.39 -1.62 -6.93
C HIS A 233 3.61 -1.41 -8.43
N TYR A 234 3.98 -2.46 -9.16
CA TYR A 234 4.17 -2.37 -10.62
C TYR A 234 2.85 -2.09 -11.34
N LEU A 235 1.75 -2.73 -10.93
CA LEU A 235 0.41 -2.44 -11.46
C LEU A 235 0.07 -0.95 -11.33
N ILE A 236 0.19 -0.40 -10.12
CA ILE A 236 -0.11 1.02 -9.84
C ILE A 236 0.71 1.95 -10.73
N ARG A 237 2.02 1.69 -10.86
CA ARG A 237 2.92 2.54 -11.66
C ARG A 237 2.66 2.43 -13.15
N SER A 238 2.30 1.23 -13.65
CA SER A 238 1.93 1.04 -15.07
C SER A 238 0.63 1.76 -15.38
N VAL A 239 -0.37 1.63 -14.53
CA VAL A 239 -1.67 2.32 -14.69
C VAL A 239 -1.52 3.84 -14.56
N GLU A 240 -0.60 4.34 -13.74
CA GLU A 240 -0.25 5.78 -13.69
C GLU A 240 0.21 6.28 -15.06
N LEU A 241 1.09 5.55 -15.75
CA LEU A 241 1.56 5.90 -17.10
C LEU A 241 0.44 5.83 -18.14
N GLU A 242 -0.44 4.84 -18.05
CA GLU A 242 -1.61 4.73 -18.92
C GLU A 242 -2.56 5.92 -18.74
N CYS A 243 -2.83 6.32 -17.49
CA CYS A 243 -3.65 7.50 -17.17
C CYS A 243 -3.00 8.81 -17.62
N GLU A 244 -1.68 8.91 -17.54
CA GLU A 244 -0.92 10.06 -18.07
C GLU A 244 -1.11 10.19 -19.58
N ALA A 245 -1.01 9.08 -20.31
CA ALA A 245 -1.21 9.05 -21.77
C ALA A 245 -2.66 9.41 -22.16
N GLN A 246 -3.64 9.13 -21.29
CA GLN A 246 -5.05 9.46 -21.52
C GLN A 246 -5.43 10.89 -21.14
N ALA A 247 -4.60 11.59 -20.36
CA ALA A 247 -4.91 12.95 -19.89
C ALA A 247 -5.12 13.93 -21.05
N GLY A 248 -6.19 14.73 -20.99
CA GLY A 248 -6.57 15.67 -22.02
C GLY A 248 -7.25 15.06 -23.26
N THR A 249 -7.37 13.73 -23.37
CA THR A 249 -8.10 13.09 -24.47
C THR A 249 -9.61 13.30 -24.32
N PRO A 250 -10.36 13.40 -25.44
CA PRO A 250 -11.81 13.57 -25.38
C PRO A 250 -12.50 12.33 -24.81
N VAL A 251 -13.60 12.56 -24.11
CA VAL A 251 -14.52 11.50 -23.65
C VAL A 251 -15.53 11.25 -24.77
N PRO A 252 -15.63 10.02 -25.33
CA PRO A 252 -16.56 9.73 -26.42
C PRO A 252 -18.01 10.12 -26.05
N GLY A 253 -18.70 10.81 -26.97
CA GLY A 253 -20.08 11.26 -26.78
C GLY A 253 -20.26 12.44 -25.83
N SER A 254 -19.21 13.20 -25.51
CA SER A 254 -19.23 14.34 -24.59
C SER A 254 -18.17 15.38 -24.99
N ASP A 255 -18.42 16.65 -24.63
CA ASP A 255 -17.43 17.73 -24.77
C ASP A 255 -16.34 17.71 -23.69
N MET A 256 -16.42 16.78 -22.74
CA MET A 256 -15.48 16.65 -21.64
C MET A 256 -14.13 16.06 -22.12
N ARG A 257 -13.08 16.45 -21.41
CA ARG A 257 -11.74 15.84 -21.54
C ARG A 257 -11.35 15.14 -20.26
N ARG A 258 -10.63 14.03 -20.39
CA ARG A 258 -10.15 13.25 -19.24
C ARG A 258 -9.16 14.07 -18.43
N THR A 259 -9.43 14.19 -17.14
CA THR A 259 -8.51 14.81 -16.18
C THR A 259 -7.37 13.87 -15.87
N ARG A 260 -6.15 14.40 -15.72
CA ARG A 260 -5.00 13.66 -15.24
C ARG A 260 -5.26 13.13 -13.84
N VAL A 261 -5.09 11.82 -13.65
CA VAL A 261 -5.17 11.19 -12.33
C VAL A 261 -3.81 11.21 -11.67
N ASN A 262 -3.75 11.61 -10.42
CA ASN A 262 -2.53 11.65 -9.63
C ASN A 262 -2.43 10.40 -8.74
N PHE A 263 -1.25 9.78 -8.68
CA PHE A 263 -1.03 8.56 -7.92
C PHE A 263 -0.04 8.78 -6.79
N LEU A 264 -0.37 8.26 -5.60
CA LEU A 264 0.52 8.18 -4.45
C LEU A 264 0.58 6.74 -3.94
N LEU A 265 1.71 6.08 -4.16
CA LEU A 265 2.01 4.78 -3.58
C LEU A 265 2.71 5.00 -2.24
N VAL A 266 2.04 4.64 -1.15
CA VAL A 266 2.60 4.68 0.20
C VAL A 266 3.19 3.32 0.53
N ALA A 267 4.47 3.26 0.79
CA ALA A 267 5.21 2.04 1.15
C ALA A 267 5.67 2.12 2.63
N PRO A 268 4.79 1.80 3.58
CA PRO A 268 5.15 1.81 4.99
C PRO A 268 5.98 0.57 5.36
N GLY A 269 6.85 0.75 6.37
CA GLY A 269 7.39 -0.33 7.18
C GLY A 269 6.30 -0.97 8.06
N PRO A 270 6.69 -1.77 9.06
CA PRO A 270 5.75 -2.35 10.00
C PRO A 270 4.92 -1.29 10.71
N ILE A 271 3.61 -1.54 10.82
CA ILE A 271 2.64 -0.65 11.47
C ILE A 271 2.07 -1.35 12.70
N LYS A 272 1.90 -0.60 13.77
CA LYS A 272 1.33 -1.08 15.03
C LYS A 272 -0.19 -1.20 14.94
N ASN A 273 -0.65 -2.31 14.42
CA ASN A 273 -2.06 -2.65 14.28
C ASN A 273 -2.28 -4.17 14.20
N SER A 274 -3.55 -4.58 14.13
CA SER A 274 -3.95 -5.99 14.03
C SER A 274 -3.86 -6.59 12.61
N PHE A 275 -3.29 -5.90 11.62
CA PHE A 275 -3.29 -6.33 10.22
C PHE A 275 -2.75 -7.76 10.03
N VAL A 276 -1.60 -8.07 10.61
CA VAL A 276 -0.98 -9.40 10.47
C VAL A 276 -1.83 -10.48 11.13
N ALA A 277 -2.36 -10.23 12.33
CA ALA A 277 -3.20 -11.18 13.03
C ALA A 277 -4.55 -11.41 12.34
N THR A 278 -5.07 -10.41 11.62
CA THR A 278 -6.41 -10.46 11.02
C THR A 278 -6.39 -10.95 9.58
N TYR A 279 -5.32 -10.66 8.82
CA TYR A 279 -5.29 -10.82 7.36
C TYR A 279 -4.14 -11.70 6.85
N ALA A 280 -3.46 -12.46 7.73
CA ALA A 280 -2.54 -13.50 7.28
C ALA A 280 -3.33 -14.65 6.62
N VAL A 281 -2.89 -15.05 5.41
CA VAL A 281 -3.57 -16.09 4.60
C VAL A 281 -2.99 -17.49 4.79
N ASP A 282 -1.84 -17.60 5.45
CA ASP A 282 -1.06 -18.84 5.60
C ASP A 282 -0.88 -19.31 7.05
N ALA A 283 -1.21 -18.47 8.05
CA ALA A 283 -1.15 -18.87 9.45
C ALA A 283 -1.98 -17.94 10.36
N THR A 284 -2.54 -18.51 11.42
CA THR A 284 -3.03 -17.74 12.56
C THR A 284 -1.85 -17.40 13.45
N THR A 285 -1.55 -16.11 13.60
CA THR A 285 -0.51 -15.66 14.52
C THR A 285 -1.14 -15.10 15.78
N GLY A 286 -0.64 -15.52 16.91
CA GLY A 286 -0.81 -14.78 18.15
C GLY A 286 -0.22 -13.36 18.07
N PRO A 287 -0.50 -12.47 19.03
CA PRO A 287 0.10 -11.15 19.07
C PRO A 287 1.63 -11.26 19.03
N ARG A 288 2.24 -10.57 18.08
CA ARG A 288 3.71 -10.52 17.98
C ARG A 288 4.25 -9.42 18.88
N ASP A 289 5.00 -9.83 19.89
CA ASP A 289 5.39 -8.98 21.03
C ASP A 289 6.54 -7.98 20.79
N ASN A 290 7.05 -7.78 19.59
CA ASN A 290 8.21 -6.90 19.37
C ASN A 290 7.91 -5.76 18.39
N ARG A 291 7.06 -4.81 18.82
CA ARG A 291 6.64 -3.66 17.99
C ARG A 291 7.21 -2.30 18.44
N GLU A 292 8.29 -2.28 19.20
CA GLU A 292 8.90 -1.02 19.69
C GLU A 292 9.28 -0.03 18.57
N ARG A 293 9.52 -0.52 17.35
CA ARG A 293 9.90 0.29 16.19
C ARG A 293 8.82 0.36 15.10
N ALA A 294 7.62 -0.13 15.36
CA ALA A 294 6.54 -0.06 14.41
C ALA A 294 5.99 1.38 14.30
N LEU A 295 5.53 1.74 13.11
CA LEU A 295 4.93 3.04 12.83
C LEU A 295 3.56 3.14 13.49
N GLU A 296 3.23 4.30 14.02
CA GLU A 296 1.87 4.58 14.50
C GLU A 296 0.94 4.85 13.31
N VAL A 297 -0.27 4.30 13.37
CA VAL A 297 -1.27 4.44 12.30
C VAL A 297 -1.60 5.90 11.99
N PRO A 298 -1.81 6.81 13.00
CA PRO A 298 -2.08 8.21 12.75
C PRO A 298 -0.97 8.94 11.98
N ASP A 299 0.30 8.62 12.25
CA ASP A 299 1.43 9.27 11.59
C ASP A 299 1.54 8.91 10.12
N VAL A 300 1.29 7.63 9.78
CA VAL A 300 1.27 7.15 8.39
C VAL A 300 0.17 7.86 7.61
N VAL A 301 -1.04 7.95 8.16
CA VAL A 301 -2.18 8.60 7.51
C VAL A 301 -1.94 10.11 7.38
N GLN A 302 -1.50 10.77 8.44
CA GLN A 302 -1.21 12.20 8.42
C GLN A 302 -0.12 12.55 7.40
N GLY A 303 0.97 11.75 7.37
CA GLY A 303 2.04 11.90 6.38
C GLY A 303 1.54 11.74 4.95
N THR A 304 0.65 10.77 4.72
CA THR A 304 0.00 10.54 3.43
C THR A 304 -0.86 11.74 3.01
N LEU A 305 -1.75 12.20 3.86
CA LEU A 305 -2.66 13.31 3.55
C LEU A 305 -1.91 14.64 3.34
N ARG A 306 -0.82 14.90 4.09
CA ARG A 306 0.05 16.07 3.83
C ARG A 306 0.66 16.04 2.43
N ARG A 307 1.07 14.85 1.94
CA ARG A 307 1.58 14.67 0.57
C ARG A 307 0.50 14.95 -0.47
N VAL A 308 -0.69 14.41 -0.27
CA VAL A 308 -1.86 14.64 -1.15
C VAL A 308 -2.20 16.12 -1.23
N ASP A 309 -2.29 16.80 -0.08
CA ASP A 309 -2.58 18.24 -0.01
C ASP A 309 -1.51 19.10 -0.68
N GLY A 310 -0.25 18.68 -0.56
CA GLY A 310 0.91 19.34 -1.17
C GLY A 310 1.16 18.98 -2.64
N GLU A 311 0.28 18.19 -3.26
CA GLU A 311 0.46 17.66 -4.64
C GLU A 311 1.81 16.94 -4.83
N GLN A 312 2.25 16.20 -3.81
CA GLN A 312 3.50 15.44 -3.82
C GLN A 312 3.22 13.96 -4.14
N TRP A 313 3.23 13.65 -5.42
CA TRP A 313 2.87 12.35 -5.96
C TRP A 313 4.06 11.39 -6.12
N GLY A 314 3.80 10.16 -6.54
CA GLY A 314 4.79 9.11 -6.74
C GLY A 314 4.88 8.16 -5.55
N ILE A 315 6.08 7.89 -5.01
CA ILE A 315 6.28 6.92 -3.93
C ILE A 315 6.63 7.64 -2.62
N LEU A 316 5.88 7.33 -1.57
CA LEU A 316 6.17 7.72 -0.20
C LEU A 316 6.63 6.50 0.61
N VAL A 317 7.90 6.44 0.96
CA VAL A 317 8.46 5.39 1.83
C VAL A 317 8.53 5.90 3.27
N ILE A 318 7.97 5.16 4.20
CA ILE A 318 7.94 5.47 5.64
C ILE A 318 8.45 4.26 6.43
N PRO A 319 9.46 4.40 7.26
CA PRO A 319 10.28 5.60 7.50
C PRO A 319 11.24 5.91 6.35
N SER A 320 11.68 7.17 6.25
CA SER A 320 12.48 7.65 5.11
C SER A 320 13.81 6.90 4.90
N HIS A 321 14.44 6.38 5.97
CA HIS A 321 15.66 5.58 5.85
C HIS A 321 15.44 4.26 5.10
N ALA A 322 14.20 3.71 5.07
CA ALA A 322 13.87 2.55 4.27
C ALA A 322 13.94 2.84 2.76
N PHE A 323 13.79 4.11 2.35
CA PHE A 323 14.03 4.51 0.95
C PHE A 323 15.49 4.31 0.54
N VAL A 324 16.43 4.73 1.39
CA VAL A 324 17.86 4.49 1.14
C VAL A 324 18.15 2.98 1.09
N GLY A 325 17.54 2.20 1.99
CA GLY A 325 17.62 0.74 1.99
C GLY A 325 17.09 0.12 0.68
N SER A 326 16.00 0.66 0.11
CA SER A 326 15.44 0.15 -1.15
C SER A 326 16.35 0.42 -2.36
N LEU A 327 16.98 1.59 -2.41
CA LEU A 327 17.98 1.90 -3.42
C LEU A 327 19.19 0.96 -3.31
N LEU A 328 19.73 0.78 -2.10
CA LEU A 328 20.87 -0.11 -1.87
C LEU A 328 20.53 -1.57 -2.19
N ALA A 329 19.31 -2.04 -1.91
CA ALA A 329 18.87 -3.37 -2.26
C ALA A 329 18.83 -3.59 -3.77
N GLN A 330 18.44 -2.59 -4.56
CA GLN A 330 18.49 -2.66 -6.03
C GLN A 330 19.92 -2.74 -6.55
N PHE A 331 20.85 -1.95 -6.02
CA PHE A 331 22.27 -2.04 -6.37
C PHE A 331 22.87 -3.37 -5.95
N ASN A 332 22.53 -3.88 -4.77
CA ASN A 332 23.04 -5.15 -4.23
C ASN A 332 22.53 -6.35 -5.04
N ALA A 333 21.28 -6.32 -5.53
CA ALA A 333 20.73 -7.36 -6.40
C ALA A 333 21.47 -7.44 -7.76
N THR A 334 22.06 -6.32 -8.22
CA THR A 334 22.77 -6.28 -9.51
C THR A 334 24.24 -6.66 -9.39
N TYR A 335 24.93 -6.28 -8.31
CA TYR A 335 26.40 -6.42 -8.19
C TYR A 335 26.88 -7.51 -7.23
N VAL A 336 26.11 -7.86 -6.21
CA VAL A 336 26.53 -8.87 -5.20
C VAL A 336 26.48 -10.29 -5.72
N PRO A 337 25.60 -10.74 -6.62
CA PRO A 337 25.71 -12.07 -7.22
C PRO A 337 27.05 -12.32 -7.91
N VAL A 338 27.59 -11.28 -8.58
CA VAL A 338 28.89 -11.37 -9.28
C VAL A 338 30.06 -11.50 -8.30
N LEU A 339 30.03 -10.76 -7.19
CA LEU A 339 31.07 -10.82 -6.15
C LEU A 339 30.97 -12.07 -5.27
N LEU A 340 29.79 -12.70 -5.16
CA LEU A 340 29.56 -13.87 -4.33
C LEU A 340 29.74 -15.19 -5.06
N GLN A 341 29.89 -15.21 -6.39
CA GLN A 341 30.13 -16.45 -7.16
C GLN A 341 31.44 -17.15 -6.77
N SER A 342 32.38 -16.44 -6.14
CA SER A 342 33.69 -16.99 -5.73
C SER A 342 33.74 -17.54 -4.29
N ARG A 343 32.66 -17.42 -3.49
CA ARG A 343 32.64 -17.83 -2.08
C ARG A 343 31.79 -19.06 -1.82
N SER A 344 32.19 -19.88 -0.83
CA SER A 344 31.47 -21.09 -0.44
C SER A 344 30.02 -20.80 0.06
N LEU A 345 29.14 -21.79 0.00
CA LEU A 345 27.74 -21.64 0.40
C LEU A 345 27.59 -21.22 1.88
N ASN A 346 28.48 -21.74 2.77
CA ASN A 346 28.49 -21.38 4.19
C ASN A 346 28.89 -19.91 4.44
N GLU A 347 29.87 -19.42 3.67
CA GLU A 347 30.22 -17.98 3.75
C GLU A 347 29.12 -17.09 3.23
N ARG A 348 28.34 -17.54 2.22
CA ARG A 348 27.16 -16.79 1.69
C ARG A 348 26.08 -16.63 2.72
N LEU A 349 25.76 -17.70 3.48
CA LEU A 349 24.74 -17.65 4.53
C LEU A 349 25.16 -16.78 5.73
N THR A 350 26.44 -16.85 6.13
CA THR A 350 26.99 -16.00 7.19
C THR A 350 27.16 -14.55 6.74
N PHE A 351 27.46 -14.31 5.46
CA PHE A 351 27.54 -12.97 4.89
C PHE A 351 26.16 -12.31 4.79
N SER A 352 25.11 -13.04 4.39
CA SER A 352 23.73 -12.52 4.39
C SER A 352 23.30 -12.04 5.78
N ARG A 353 23.65 -12.76 6.85
CA ARG A 353 23.38 -12.33 8.24
C ARG A 353 24.29 -11.18 8.71
N ARG A 354 25.50 -11.05 8.15
CA ARG A 354 26.49 -10.03 8.54
C ARG A 354 26.48 -8.79 7.64
N SER A 355 25.88 -8.87 6.44
CA SER A 355 25.81 -7.73 5.55
C SER A 355 24.92 -6.63 6.20
N TRP A 356 25.29 -5.38 6.00
CA TRP A 356 24.51 -4.24 6.49
C TRP A 356 23.07 -4.26 5.98
N VAL A 357 22.85 -4.62 4.71
CA VAL A 357 21.54 -4.78 4.09
C VAL A 357 20.78 -5.98 4.70
N GLY A 358 21.45 -7.10 4.94
CA GLY A 358 20.86 -8.27 5.61
C GLY A 358 20.50 -7.97 7.07
N ARG A 359 21.31 -7.19 7.79
CA ARG A 359 20.97 -6.71 9.15
C ARG A 359 19.84 -5.69 9.13
N MET A 360 19.79 -4.81 8.14
CA MET A 360 18.70 -3.86 7.98
C MET A 360 17.37 -4.57 7.67
N ALA A 361 17.37 -5.49 6.72
CA ALA A 361 16.20 -6.33 6.41
C ALA A 361 15.82 -7.18 7.63
N HIS A 362 16.78 -7.84 8.29
CA HIS A 362 16.54 -8.63 9.49
C HIS A 362 15.99 -7.79 10.66
N ASN A 363 16.52 -6.58 10.89
CA ASN A 363 16.05 -5.67 11.93
C ASN A 363 14.70 -4.99 11.58
N MET A 364 14.40 -4.78 10.30
CA MET A 364 13.10 -4.25 9.85
C MET A 364 12.00 -5.31 9.94
N TYR A 365 12.35 -6.61 9.86
CA TYR A 365 11.40 -7.72 9.78
C TYR A 365 11.60 -8.77 10.89
N ARG A 366 12.41 -8.47 11.90
CA ARG A 366 12.52 -9.28 13.11
C ARG A 366 11.23 -9.15 13.92
N TYR A 367 10.28 -9.99 13.56
CA TYR A 367 8.99 -10.11 14.22
C TYR A 367 8.63 -11.57 14.41
#